data_3b4ae1216dcd368e6c65b31accbc9fc9
#
_entry.id   3b4ae1216dcd368e6c65b31accbc9fc9
#
_cell.length_a   1.000
_cell.length_b   1.000
_cell.length_c   1.000
_cell.angle_alpha   90.00
_cell.angle_beta   90.00
_cell.angle_gamma   90.00
#
_symmetry.space_group_name_H-M   'P 1'
#
loop_
_entity.id
_entity.type
_entity.pdbx_description
1 polymer ?
#
loop_
_entity_poly.entity_id
_entity_poly.type
_entity_poly.pdbx_seq_one_letter_code
_entity_poly.pdbx_strand_id
1 'polypeptide(L)'
;MKISTIYLSIIISLLTGCTSPATNQELEQLNITDWHVHVAGLGHGNSGNYINEVMHNNYRFKFFLRWMSVTEEELETHGDQLIVKRLNDKIEQSKYIDKAVILALDGVIDKETGQLDKAETQFYVDNDFVANQASKYPKLLFGASINPSRENSIELLEKVQRQGAVLIKWIPSIMHFDPANKKYEPFYRKMAELDIPLLSHTGMEKSFPNTNDALADPRRLELALRSGVTVIAAHIATTGESEGQDNFERIMPMFKEFPNLYTEISSLTQINKLGYLAKALKQPGLKDRMLYGTDWPLQYFPLVSPWYHVRHIGIGEAWRLIKIKNEWDRDIELKQAFGVPHTVFSRMIGRINDLQ
;
A
#
# COMPACT_ATOMS: atom_id res chain seq x y z
N MET A 1 67.20 1.31 -31.51
CA MET A 1 65.76 1.52 -31.51
C MET A 1 65.14 0.78 -30.36
N LYS A 2 64.82 1.52 -29.23
CA LYS A 2 64.24 0.92 -28.02
C LYS A 2 62.72 1.11 -28.10
N ILE A 3 61.99 0.02 -28.10
CA ILE A 3 60.50 0.03 -28.06
C ILE A 3 60.10 0.01 -26.57
N SER A 4 59.54 1.13 -26.10
CA SER A 4 58.99 1.24 -24.76
C SER A 4 57.57 0.67 -24.75
N THR A 5 57.34 -0.38 -24.00
CA THR A 5 56.06 -0.99 -23.78
C THR A 5 55.34 -0.21 -22.65
N ILE A 6 54.28 0.50 -22.98
CA ILE A 6 53.42 1.21 -22.03
C ILE A 6 52.37 0.20 -21.50
N TYR A 7 52.47 -0.17 -20.23
CA TYR A 7 51.43 -0.93 -19.53
C TYR A 7 50.32 0.02 -19.10
N LEU A 8 49.14 -0.12 -19.70
CA LEU A 8 47.94 0.59 -19.33
C LEU A 8 47.27 -0.19 -18.19
N SER A 9 47.51 0.23 -16.94
CA SER A 9 46.84 -0.33 -15.76
C SER A 9 45.43 0.24 -15.68
N ILE A 10 44.43 -0.57 -16.05
CA ILE A 10 43.01 -0.26 -15.81
C ILE A 10 42.72 -0.55 -14.35
N ILE A 11 42.65 0.49 -13.54
CA ILE A 11 42.13 0.41 -12.17
C ILE A 11 40.59 0.34 -12.27
N ILE A 12 40.04 -0.84 -12.19
CA ILE A 12 38.60 -1.02 -11.99
C ILE A 12 38.33 -0.75 -10.51
N SER A 13 37.93 0.46 -10.19
CA SER A 13 37.37 0.80 -8.87
C SER A 13 36.00 0.13 -8.75
N LEU A 14 35.98 -1.08 -8.21
CA LEU A 14 34.77 -1.71 -7.69
C LEU A 14 34.29 -0.90 -6.50
N LEU A 15 33.41 0.07 -6.72
CA LEU A 15 32.61 0.67 -5.66
C LEU A 15 31.66 -0.41 -5.15
N THR A 16 32.13 -1.24 -4.23
CA THR A 16 31.28 -2.09 -3.40
C THR A 16 30.57 -1.16 -2.42
N GLY A 17 29.37 -0.74 -2.76
CA GLY A 17 28.43 -0.20 -1.78
C GLY A 17 28.02 -1.34 -0.86
N CYS A 18 28.88 -1.73 0.07
CA CYS A 18 28.48 -2.55 1.19
C CYS A 18 27.65 -1.68 2.11
N THR A 19 26.35 -1.90 2.19
CA THR A 19 25.59 -1.50 3.38
C THR A 19 26.27 -2.19 4.55
N SER A 20 26.79 -1.38 5.48
CA SER A 20 27.54 -1.93 6.63
C SER A 20 26.58 -2.67 7.55
N PRO A 21 27.05 -3.71 8.29
CA PRO A 21 26.24 -4.39 9.31
C PRO A 21 25.59 -3.46 10.34
N ALA A 22 26.16 -2.31 10.59
CA ALA A 22 25.61 -1.24 11.45
C ALA A 22 24.23 -0.73 10.96
N THR A 23 24.01 -0.65 9.65
CA THR A 23 22.74 -0.15 9.06
C THR A 23 21.55 -1.09 9.29
N ASN A 24 21.75 -2.40 9.32
CA ASN A 24 20.70 -3.36 9.60
C ASN A 24 20.32 -3.38 11.10
N GLN A 25 21.28 -3.17 11.98
CA GLN A 25 21.04 -3.06 13.42
C GLN A 25 20.21 -1.81 13.77
N GLU A 26 20.39 -0.71 13.03
CA GLU A 26 19.56 0.48 13.19
C GLU A 26 18.11 0.21 12.75
N LEU A 27 17.88 -0.55 11.68
CA LEU A 27 16.52 -0.91 11.24
C LEU A 27 15.76 -1.75 12.29
N GLU A 28 16.45 -2.66 12.99
CA GLU A 28 15.85 -3.50 14.05
C GLU A 28 15.41 -2.68 15.28
N GLN A 29 15.90 -1.45 15.43
CA GLN A 29 15.51 -0.54 16.52
C GLN A 29 14.36 0.41 16.12
N LEU A 30 13.95 0.40 14.85
CA LEU A 30 12.84 1.22 14.39
C LEU A 30 11.49 0.54 14.67
N ASN A 31 10.52 1.32 15.09
CA ASN A 31 9.11 0.88 15.13
C ASN A 31 8.53 1.02 13.72
N ILE A 32 8.72 0.00 12.86
CA ILE A 32 8.29 0.05 11.47
C ILE A 32 6.84 -0.37 11.37
N THR A 33 6.00 0.54 10.84
CA THR A 33 4.61 0.26 10.51
C THR A 33 4.42 0.13 9.01
N ASP A 34 3.89 -1.01 8.56
CA ASP A 34 3.41 -1.18 7.20
C ASP A 34 1.99 -0.63 7.08
N TRP A 35 1.84 0.49 6.38
CA TRP A 35 0.57 1.21 6.24
C TRP A 35 -0.37 0.62 5.18
N HIS A 36 0.06 -0.38 4.40
CA HIS A 36 -0.68 -0.84 3.23
C HIS A 36 -0.59 -2.36 3.05
N VAL A 37 -1.45 -3.11 3.76
CA VAL A 37 -1.50 -4.57 3.72
C VAL A 37 -2.90 -5.04 3.39
N HIS A 38 -3.09 -5.60 2.19
CA HIS A 38 -4.39 -6.12 1.81
C HIS A 38 -4.66 -7.48 2.45
N VAL A 39 -5.91 -7.69 2.83
CA VAL A 39 -6.45 -9.03 3.14
C VAL A 39 -7.54 -9.37 2.14
N ALA A 40 -7.94 -10.62 2.09
CA ALA A 40 -8.92 -11.12 1.14
C ALA A 40 -9.89 -12.07 1.84
N GLY A 41 -10.91 -12.50 1.10
CA GLY A 41 -11.83 -13.54 1.53
C GLY A 41 -12.82 -13.89 0.43
N LEU A 42 -13.36 -15.11 0.52
CA LEU A 42 -14.33 -15.66 -0.40
C LEU A 42 -15.74 -15.76 0.20
N GLY A 43 -15.90 -15.30 1.46
CA GLY A 43 -17.15 -15.43 2.22
C GLY A 43 -17.21 -16.68 3.11
N HIS A 44 -16.12 -17.44 3.21
CA HIS A 44 -16.08 -18.64 4.03
C HIS A 44 -15.94 -18.31 5.52
N GLY A 45 -16.49 -19.16 6.39
CA GLY A 45 -16.44 -18.99 7.83
C GLY A 45 -17.27 -17.79 8.36
N ASN A 46 -18.33 -17.41 7.66
CA ASN A 46 -19.20 -16.26 7.96
C ASN A 46 -18.43 -14.93 8.05
N SER A 47 -17.42 -14.75 7.20
CA SER A 47 -16.55 -13.56 7.19
C SER A 47 -17.27 -12.29 6.71
N GLY A 48 -18.37 -12.42 5.96
CA GLY A 48 -19.00 -11.29 5.29
C GLY A 48 -18.29 -10.83 4.00
N ASN A 49 -17.10 -11.36 3.73
CA ASN A 49 -16.34 -11.04 2.52
C ASN A 49 -17.06 -11.54 1.26
N TYR A 50 -16.67 -10.97 0.11
CA TYR A 50 -17.30 -11.32 -1.15
C TYR A 50 -16.36 -11.11 -2.33
N ILE A 51 -16.45 -11.97 -3.32
CA ILE A 51 -15.79 -11.86 -4.63
C ILE A 51 -16.81 -12.23 -5.71
N ASN A 52 -16.89 -11.44 -6.78
CA ASN A 52 -17.76 -11.76 -7.90
C ASN A 52 -17.11 -12.77 -8.86
N GLU A 53 -17.92 -13.37 -9.75
CA GLU A 53 -17.46 -14.37 -10.70
C GLU A 53 -16.37 -13.84 -11.66
N VAL A 54 -16.45 -12.57 -12.07
CA VAL A 54 -15.48 -11.97 -13.00
C VAL A 54 -14.08 -11.92 -12.35
N MET A 55 -14.02 -11.52 -11.09
CA MET A 55 -12.76 -11.50 -10.36
C MET A 55 -12.31 -12.90 -9.97
N HIS A 56 -13.21 -13.77 -9.54
CA HIS A 56 -12.90 -15.17 -9.20
C HIS A 56 -12.30 -15.93 -10.38
N ASN A 57 -12.84 -15.73 -11.58
CA ASN A 57 -12.34 -16.35 -12.82
C ASN A 57 -11.08 -15.65 -13.38
N ASN A 58 -10.64 -14.54 -12.81
CA ASN A 58 -9.43 -13.86 -13.24
C ASN A 58 -8.20 -14.66 -12.82
N TYR A 59 -7.28 -14.92 -13.77
CA TYR A 59 -6.04 -15.68 -13.48
C TYR A 59 -5.18 -15.03 -12.39
N ARG A 60 -5.24 -13.69 -12.24
CA ARG A 60 -4.51 -12.96 -11.19
C ARG A 60 -4.98 -13.34 -9.79
N PHE A 61 -6.26 -13.65 -9.62
CA PHE A 61 -6.82 -14.07 -8.34
C PHE A 61 -6.13 -15.34 -7.79
N LYS A 62 -5.85 -16.32 -8.67
CA LYS A 62 -5.10 -17.54 -8.28
C LYS A 62 -3.68 -17.23 -7.82
N PHE A 63 -3.03 -16.23 -8.45
CA PHE A 63 -1.72 -15.76 -7.96
C PHE A 63 -1.83 -15.08 -6.60
N PHE A 64 -2.87 -14.27 -6.35
CA PHE A 64 -3.06 -13.62 -5.06
C PHE A 64 -3.25 -14.65 -3.95
N LEU A 65 -4.10 -15.66 -4.11
CA LEU A 65 -4.25 -16.74 -3.13
C LEU A 65 -2.91 -17.45 -2.86
N ARG A 66 -2.16 -17.77 -3.90
CA ARG A 66 -0.84 -18.40 -3.76
C ARG A 66 0.14 -17.51 -2.99
N TRP A 67 0.18 -16.21 -3.25
CA TRP A 67 1.04 -15.26 -2.54
C TRP A 67 0.60 -15.06 -1.09
N MET A 68 -0.70 -15.13 -0.82
CA MET A 68 -1.25 -15.19 0.53
C MET A 68 -1.03 -16.56 1.21
N SER A 69 -0.47 -17.52 0.47
CA SER A 69 -0.17 -18.88 0.93
C SER A 69 -1.40 -19.68 1.32
N VAL A 70 -2.50 -19.53 0.60
CA VAL A 70 -3.76 -20.26 0.78
C VAL A 70 -4.26 -20.85 -0.53
N THR A 71 -5.11 -21.88 -0.41
CA THR A 71 -5.93 -22.41 -1.51
C THR A 71 -7.40 -22.18 -1.21
N GLU A 72 -8.26 -22.24 -2.24
CA GLU A 72 -9.71 -22.14 -2.06
C GLU A 72 -10.24 -23.26 -1.14
N GLU A 73 -9.80 -24.51 -1.30
CA GLU A 73 -10.17 -25.65 -0.46
C GLU A 73 -9.83 -25.43 1.02
N GLU A 74 -8.68 -24.83 1.29
CA GLU A 74 -8.30 -24.49 2.67
C GLU A 74 -9.20 -23.40 3.25
N LEU A 75 -9.63 -22.41 2.44
CA LEU A 75 -10.56 -21.37 2.87
C LEU A 75 -11.97 -21.93 3.09
N GLU A 76 -12.45 -22.85 2.26
CA GLU A 76 -13.71 -23.57 2.48
C GLU A 76 -13.69 -24.31 3.81
N THR A 77 -12.58 -24.96 4.14
CA THR A 77 -12.44 -25.78 5.35
C THR A 77 -12.25 -24.95 6.63
N HIS A 78 -11.42 -23.89 6.56
CA HIS A 78 -10.95 -23.15 7.72
C HIS A 78 -11.50 -21.73 7.80
N GLY A 79 -12.20 -21.25 6.78
CA GLY A 79 -12.70 -19.88 6.67
C GLY A 79 -11.63 -18.87 6.27
N ASP A 80 -12.09 -17.66 5.93
CA ASP A 80 -11.24 -16.55 5.45
C ASP A 80 -10.22 -16.08 6.50
N GLN A 81 -10.46 -16.33 7.79
CA GLN A 81 -9.50 -16.02 8.87
C GLN A 81 -8.14 -16.71 8.69
N LEU A 82 -8.06 -17.78 7.90
CA LEU A 82 -6.81 -18.45 7.61
C LEU A 82 -5.82 -17.53 6.88
N ILE A 83 -6.31 -16.63 6.01
CA ILE A 83 -5.47 -15.64 5.32
C ILE A 83 -4.78 -14.73 6.35
N VAL A 84 -5.58 -14.18 7.29
CA VAL A 84 -5.06 -13.27 8.31
C VAL A 84 -4.10 -13.98 9.27
N LYS A 85 -4.41 -15.22 9.64
CA LYS A 85 -3.50 -16.03 10.45
C LYS A 85 -2.14 -16.22 9.75
N ARG A 86 -2.13 -16.63 8.47
CA ARG A 86 -0.87 -16.82 7.72
C ARG A 86 -0.11 -15.53 7.48
N LEU A 87 -0.83 -14.43 7.27
CA LEU A 87 -0.25 -13.09 7.20
C LEU A 87 0.46 -12.76 8.54
N ASN A 88 -0.23 -12.93 9.67
CA ASN A 88 0.36 -12.68 10.97
C ASN A 88 1.59 -13.56 11.23
N ASP A 89 1.51 -14.86 10.91
CA ASP A 89 2.64 -15.79 11.06
C ASP A 89 3.89 -15.31 10.29
N LYS A 90 3.73 -14.66 9.12
CA LYS A 90 4.82 -14.05 8.35
C LYS A 90 5.34 -12.74 8.95
N ILE A 91 4.44 -11.88 9.45
CA ILE A 91 4.79 -10.63 10.14
C ILE A 91 5.57 -10.92 11.43
N GLU A 92 5.15 -11.94 12.20
CA GLU A 92 5.88 -12.35 13.41
C GLU A 92 7.31 -12.85 13.11
N GLN A 93 7.55 -13.38 11.92
CA GLN A 93 8.87 -13.81 11.46
C GLN A 93 9.72 -12.68 10.90
N SER A 94 9.15 -11.50 10.67
CA SER A 94 9.93 -10.32 10.25
C SER A 94 10.76 -9.78 11.40
N LYS A 95 12.00 -9.38 11.09
CA LYS A 95 12.93 -8.76 12.03
C LYS A 95 12.61 -7.29 12.28
N TYR A 96 11.89 -6.66 11.35
CA TYR A 96 11.77 -5.21 11.31
C TYR A 96 10.36 -4.70 11.55
N ILE A 97 9.30 -5.48 11.20
CA ILE A 97 7.93 -5.02 11.32
C ILE A 97 7.44 -5.07 12.77
N ASP A 98 7.07 -3.91 13.27
CA ASP A 98 6.37 -3.76 14.54
C ASP A 98 4.85 -3.85 14.37
N LYS A 99 4.28 -3.11 13.41
CA LYS A 99 2.84 -3.09 13.13
C LYS A 99 2.55 -3.19 11.64
N ALA A 100 1.36 -3.69 11.30
CA ALA A 100 0.84 -3.72 9.93
C ALA A 100 -0.65 -3.37 9.91
N VAL A 101 -1.03 -2.42 9.07
CA VAL A 101 -2.43 -2.03 8.88
C VAL A 101 -3.07 -2.94 7.85
N ILE A 102 -3.92 -3.86 8.32
CA ILE A 102 -4.70 -4.74 7.44
C ILE A 102 -5.99 -4.04 7.00
N LEU A 103 -6.27 -4.10 5.70
CA LEU A 103 -7.24 -3.23 5.05
C LEU A 103 -8.54 -3.96 4.71
N ALA A 104 -9.66 -3.43 5.18
CA ALA A 104 -10.98 -3.70 4.59
C ALA A 104 -11.09 -3.06 3.20
N LEU A 105 -12.09 -3.48 2.42
CA LEU A 105 -12.38 -2.90 1.12
C LEU A 105 -13.88 -2.89 0.88
N ASP A 106 -14.44 -1.69 0.77
CA ASP A 106 -15.84 -1.49 0.40
C ASP A 106 -16.03 -1.58 -1.12
N GLY A 107 -17.26 -1.75 -1.57
CA GLY A 107 -17.60 -1.95 -2.97
C GLY A 107 -18.35 -0.80 -3.61
N VAL A 108 -18.97 -1.10 -4.73
CA VAL A 108 -19.89 -0.21 -5.46
C VAL A 108 -21.20 -0.09 -4.68
N ILE A 109 -21.72 1.13 -4.60
CA ILE A 109 -23.01 1.40 -3.94
C ILE A 109 -24.05 1.71 -5.00
N ASP A 110 -25.12 0.96 -4.96
CA ASP A 110 -26.30 1.22 -5.79
C ASP A 110 -26.91 2.60 -5.43
N LYS A 111 -27.16 3.41 -6.45
CA LYS A 111 -27.59 4.82 -6.27
C LYS A 111 -29.04 4.97 -5.83
N GLU A 112 -29.86 3.96 -6.08
CA GLU A 112 -31.30 3.98 -5.76
C GLU A 112 -31.54 3.48 -4.34
N THR A 113 -30.82 2.43 -3.95
CA THR A 113 -31.01 1.76 -2.66
C THR A 113 -30.00 2.18 -1.57
N GLY A 114 -28.89 2.82 -1.95
CA GLY A 114 -27.80 3.15 -1.04
C GLY A 114 -27.06 1.94 -0.46
N GLN A 115 -27.33 0.73 -0.97
CA GLN A 115 -26.77 -0.54 -0.49
C GLN A 115 -25.62 -1.01 -1.40
N LEU A 116 -24.86 -2.02 -0.90
CA LEU A 116 -23.80 -2.64 -1.68
C LEU A 116 -24.37 -3.33 -2.92
N ASP A 117 -23.96 -2.86 -4.09
CA ASP A 117 -24.22 -3.52 -5.37
C ASP A 117 -23.27 -4.70 -5.56
N LYS A 118 -23.74 -5.90 -5.23
CA LYS A 118 -22.91 -7.12 -5.35
C LYS A 118 -22.59 -7.48 -6.80
N ALA A 119 -23.42 -7.10 -7.77
CA ALA A 119 -23.18 -7.42 -9.18
C ALA A 119 -22.00 -6.61 -9.73
N GLU A 120 -21.94 -5.31 -9.39
CA GLU A 120 -20.87 -4.41 -9.82
C GLU A 120 -19.63 -4.49 -8.93
N THR A 121 -19.75 -4.98 -7.68
CA THR A 121 -18.62 -5.10 -6.73
C THR A 121 -17.78 -6.32 -7.08
N GLN A 122 -16.53 -6.08 -7.51
CA GLN A 122 -15.61 -7.15 -7.87
C GLN A 122 -15.04 -7.87 -6.66
N PHE A 123 -14.78 -7.13 -5.59
CA PHE A 123 -14.12 -7.62 -4.38
C PHE A 123 -14.56 -6.77 -3.18
N TYR A 124 -14.93 -7.43 -2.11
CA TYR A 124 -15.39 -6.80 -0.86
C TYR A 124 -14.77 -7.49 0.34
N VAL A 125 -14.19 -6.71 1.24
CA VAL A 125 -13.65 -7.19 2.52
C VAL A 125 -14.35 -6.44 3.65
N ASP A 126 -15.07 -7.18 4.46
CA ASP A 126 -15.95 -6.64 5.50
C ASP A 126 -15.18 -5.96 6.64
N ASN A 127 -15.65 -4.80 7.09
CA ASN A 127 -15.03 -4.04 8.18
C ASN A 127 -15.07 -4.79 9.52
N ASP A 128 -16.19 -5.43 9.85
CA ASP A 128 -16.32 -6.16 11.11
C ASP A 128 -15.41 -7.39 11.13
N PHE A 129 -15.23 -8.05 9.98
CA PHE A 129 -14.26 -9.12 9.82
C PHE A 129 -12.84 -8.62 10.10
N VAL A 130 -12.40 -7.55 9.43
CA VAL A 130 -11.03 -7.03 9.59
C VAL A 130 -10.80 -6.53 11.01
N ALA A 131 -11.75 -5.79 11.60
CA ALA A 131 -11.66 -5.34 12.99
C ALA A 131 -11.52 -6.51 13.97
N ASN A 132 -12.34 -7.55 13.78
CA ASN A 132 -12.29 -8.77 14.62
C ASN A 132 -10.96 -9.52 14.44
N GLN A 133 -10.43 -9.60 13.22
CA GLN A 133 -9.14 -10.26 13.00
C GLN A 133 -7.98 -9.43 13.57
N ALA A 134 -7.95 -8.12 13.36
CA ALA A 134 -6.91 -7.24 13.91
C ALA A 134 -6.84 -7.34 15.44
N SER A 135 -7.99 -7.40 16.14
CA SER A 135 -8.03 -7.50 17.60
C SER A 135 -7.41 -8.78 18.18
N LYS A 136 -7.21 -9.83 17.36
CA LYS A 136 -6.63 -11.11 17.80
C LYS A 136 -5.10 -11.11 17.76
N TYR A 137 -4.48 -10.21 17.03
CA TYR A 137 -3.06 -10.22 16.76
C TYR A 137 -2.43 -8.88 17.12
N PRO A 138 -1.53 -8.82 18.11
CA PRO A 138 -1.00 -7.55 18.62
C PRO A 138 -0.28 -6.67 17.58
N LYS A 139 0.28 -7.29 16.52
CA LYS A 139 0.96 -6.55 15.44
C LYS A 139 0.02 -6.05 14.36
N LEU A 140 -1.25 -6.44 14.35
CA LEU A 140 -2.20 -6.03 13.31
C LEU A 140 -3.04 -4.83 13.76
N LEU A 141 -3.17 -3.85 12.89
CA LEU A 141 -4.01 -2.67 13.06
C LEU A 141 -5.15 -2.70 12.03
N PHE A 142 -6.30 -2.19 12.42
CA PHE A 142 -7.48 -2.15 11.56
C PHE A 142 -7.51 -0.92 10.67
N GLY A 143 -7.43 -1.11 9.35
CA GLY A 143 -7.76 -0.11 8.33
C GLY A 143 -9.16 -0.40 7.77
N ALA A 144 -10.09 0.53 7.98
CA ALA A 144 -11.46 0.39 7.50
C ALA A 144 -11.64 0.85 6.06
N SER A 145 -12.77 0.52 5.44
CA SER A 145 -13.16 1.04 4.13
C SER A 145 -14.65 1.36 4.14
N ILE A 146 -15.00 2.56 3.69
CA ILE A 146 -16.39 3.01 3.58
C ILE A 146 -16.54 3.80 2.28
N ASN A 147 -17.39 3.34 1.37
CA ASN A 147 -17.78 4.15 0.22
C ASN A 147 -18.67 5.30 0.70
N PRO A 148 -18.30 6.57 0.45
CA PRO A 148 -19.05 7.73 0.95
C PRO A 148 -20.42 7.88 0.29
N SER A 149 -20.75 7.05 -0.71
CA SER A 149 -22.08 6.98 -1.32
C SER A 149 -23.09 6.21 -0.50
N ARG A 150 -22.67 5.49 0.54
CA ARG A 150 -23.61 4.81 1.45
C ARG A 150 -24.47 5.85 2.17
N GLU A 151 -25.76 5.58 2.28
CA GLU A 151 -26.71 6.46 2.98
C GLU A 151 -26.29 6.71 4.44
N ASN A 152 -25.80 5.67 5.12
CA ASN A 152 -25.34 5.72 6.51
C ASN A 152 -23.82 5.85 6.65
N SER A 153 -23.11 6.44 5.66
CA SER A 153 -21.65 6.51 5.64
C SER A 153 -21.03 7.17 6.86
N ILE A 154 -21.66 8.21 7.40
CA ILE A 154 -21.19 8.92 8.60
C ILE A 154 -21.33 8.04 9.85
N GLU A 155 -22.45 7.35 10.01
CA GLU A 155 -22.69 6.41 11.12
C GLU A 155 -21.69 5.24 11.08
N LEU A 156 -21.41 4.73 9.88
CA LEU A 156 -20.38 3.70 9.67
C LEU A 156 -18.99 4.22 10.02
N LEU A 157 -18.67 5.48 9.70
CA LEU A 157 -17.39 6.08 10.06
C LEU A 157 -17.20 6.16 11.58
N GLU A 158 -18.25 6.56 12.32
CA GLU A 158 -18.24 6.56 13.77
C GLU A 158 -18.15 5.13 14.36
N LYS A 159 -18.82 4.16 13.72
CA LYS A 159 -18.75 2.75 14.12
C LYS A 159 -17.32 2.22 14.00
N VAL A 160 -16.67 2.37 12.83
CA VAL A 160 -15.32 1.83 12.63
C VAL A 160 -14.27 2.56 13.48
N GLN A 161 -14.49 3.85 13.77
CA GLN A 161 -13.66 4.59 14.71
C GLN A 161 -13.73 3.99 16.13
N ARG A 162 -14.93 3.67 16.61
CA ARG A 162 -15.11 2.97 17.91
C ARG A 162 -14.50 1.57 17.92
N GLN A 163 -14.42 0.91 16.77
CA GLN A 163 -13.76 -0.39 16.59
C GLN A 163 -12.23 -0.31 16.50
N GLY A 164 -11.66 0.90 16.55
CA GLY A 164 -10.21 1.11 16.52
C GLY A 164 -9.63 1.27 15.12
N ALA A 165 -10.43 1.66 14.13
CA ALA A 165 -9.89 1.96 12.79
C ALA A 165 -8.86 3.08 12.85
N VAL A 166 -7.68 2.84 12.25
CA VAL A 166 -6.56 3.79 12.20
C VAL A 166 -6.52 4.61 10.92
N LEU A 167 -7.23 4.17 9.89
CA LEU A 167 -7.42 4.88 8.61
C LEU A 167 -8.65 4.37 7.86
N ILE A 168 -9.07 5.14 6.84
CA ILE A 168 -10.01 4.68 5.82
C ILE A 168 -9.24 4.39 4.53
N LYS A 169 -9.46 3.21 3.93
CA LYS A 169 -8.91 2.80 2.62
C LYS A 169 -9.92 3.01 1.51
N TRP A 170 -9.46 3.59 0.39
CA TRP A 170 -10.22 3.66 -0.85
C TRP A 170 -9.43 3.16 -2.06
N ILE A 171 -10.17 2.59 -3.00
CA ILE A 171 -9.76 2.36 -4.40
C ILE A 171 -10.89 2.91 -5.28
N PRO A 172 -10.96 4.23 -5.52
CA PRO A 172 -12.11 4.86 -6.18
C PRO A 172 -12.42 4.29 -7.56
N SER A 173 -11.40 3.84 -8.29
CA SER A 173 -11.53 3.23 -9.62
C SER A 173 -12.39 1.97 -9.66
N ILE A 174 -12.45 1.19 -8.57
CA ILE A 174 -13.26 -0.03 -8.46
C ILE A 174 -14.47 0.14 -7.53
N MET A 175 -14.47 1.13 -6.66
CA MET A 175 -15.60 1.50 -5.79
C MET A 175 -16.61 2.40 -6.52
N HIS A 176 -16.30 2.85 -7.73
CA HIS A 176 -17.11 3.61 -8.67
C HIS A 176 -17.72 4.90 -8.11
N PHE A 177 -16.96 5.65 -7.30
CA PHE A 177 -17.37 6.99 -6.86
C PHE A 177 -16.28 8.02 -7.14
N ASP A 178 -16.71 9.28 -7.34
CA ASP A 178 -15.81 10.41 -7.58
C ASP A 178 -15.44 11.10 -6.27
N PRO A 179 -14.17 11.01 -5.79
CA PRO A 179 -13.75 11.70 -4.58
C PRO A 179 -13.93 13.23 -4.61
N ALA A 180 -13.97 13.84 -5.80
CA ALA A 180 -14.18 15.30 -5.94
C ALA A 180 -15.65 15.73 -5.82
N ASN A 181 -16.60 14.78 -5.69
CA ASN A 181 -18.01 15.14 -5.61
C ASN A 181 -18.31 15.84 -4.28
N LYS A 182 -18.80 17.09 -4.39
CA LYS A 182 -19.12 17.96 -3.25
C LYS A 182 -20.12 17.35 -2.25
N LYS A 183 -20.95 16.40 -2.67
CA LYS A 183 -21.88 15.70 -1.77
C LYS A 183 -21.18 14.97 -0.62
N TYR A 184 -19.89 14.63 -0.78
CA TYR A 184 -19.07 13.94 0.24
C TYR A 184 -18.38 14.88 1.23
N GLU A 185 -18.53 16.19 1.10
CA GLU A 185 -17.92 17.15 2.02
C GLU A 185 -18.30 16.89 3.50
N PRO A 186 -19.56 16.56 3.86
CA PRO A 186 -19.91 16.19 5.24
C PRO A 186 -19.13 14.96 5.75
N PHE A 187 -18.91 13.95 4.90
CA PHE A 187 -18.11 12.78 5.23
C PHE A 187 -16.65 13.16 5.51
N TYR A 188 -16.04 13.98 4.66
CA TYR A 188 -14.67 14.46 4.85
C TYR A 188 -14.51 15.28 6.12
N ARG A 189 -15.46 16.20 6.41
CA ARG A 189 -15.46 16.98 7.64
C ARG A 189 -15.53 16.06 8.88
N LYS A 190 -16.32 15.00 8.81
CA LYS A 190 -16.40 14.01 9.90
C LYS A 190 -15.11 13.23 10.06
N MET A 191 -14.45 12.83 8.96
CA MET A 191 -13.13 12.20 9.02
C MET A 191 -12.09 13.10 9.71
N ALA A 192 -12.07 14.40 9.35
CA ALA A 192 -11.18 15.38 9.95
C ALA A 192 -11.48 15.60 11.45
N GLU A 193 -12.77 15.67 11.83
CA GLU A 193 -13.19 15.75 13.24
C GLU A 193 -12.71 14.56 14.06
N LEU A 194 -12.76 13.35 13.48
CA LEU A 194 -12.35 12.11 14.12
C LEU A 194 -10.85 11.83 14.04
N ASP A 195 -10.08 12.70 13.37
CA ASP A 195 -8.65 12.53 13.06
C ASP A 195 -8.34 11.15 12.43
N ILE A 196 -9.18 10.73 11.46
CA ILE A 196 -9.00 9.48 10.73
C ILE A 196 -8.43 9.80 9.35
N PRO A 197 -7.17 9.41 9.05
CA PRO A 197 -6.57 9.62 7.74
C PRO A 197 -7.21 8.76 6.65
N LEU A 198 -7.10 9.24 5.41
CA LEU A 198 -7.53 8.56 4.20
C LEU A 198 -6.32 7.99 3.46
N LEU A 199 -6.24 6.67 3.30
CA LEU A 199 -5.35 6.01 2.35
C LEU A 199 -6.11 5.75 1.05
N SER A 200 -5.85 6.53 0.02
CA SER A 200 -6.51 6.38 -1.28
C SER A 200 -5.56 5.84 -2.34
N HIS A 201 -5.99 4.81 -3.06
CA HIS A 201 -5.33 4.44 -4.31
C HIS A 201 -5.35 5.62 -5.27
N THR A 202 -4.21 5.88 -5.92
CA THR A 202 -4.03 6.92 -6.93
C THR A 202 -3.21 6.39 -8.10
N GLY A 203 -3.52 6.86 -9.31
CA GLY A 203 -2.93 6.35 -10.54
C GLY A 203 -3.70 5.17 -11.12
N MET A 204 -3.11 4.52 -12.14
CA MET A 204 -3.75 3.43 -12.86
C MET A 204 -3.83 2.15 -12.02
N GLU A 205 -5.02 1.58 -11.89
CA GLU A 205 -5.26 0.28 -11.22
C GLU A 205 -5.12 -0.88 -12.21
N LYS A 206 -4.30 -1.87 -11.88
CA LYS A 206 -4.00 -3.02 -12.76
C LYS A 206 -4.37 -4.37 -12.18
N SER A 207 -4.79 -4.42 -10.92
CA SER A 207 -5.08 -5.68 -10.22
C SER A 207 -6.49 -6.21 -10.54
N PHE A 208 -7.40 -5.31 -10.91
CA PHE A 208 -8.81 -5.60 -11.17
C PHE A 208 -9.17 -5.51 -12.66
N PRO A 209 -10.10 -6.35 -13.17
CA PRO A 209 -10.48 -6.32 -14.58
C PRO A 209 -11.34 -5.10 -14.98
N ASN A 210 -12.22 -4.63 -14.10
CA ASN A 210 -13.11 -3.49 -14.37
C ASN A 210 -12.69 -2.30 -13.51
N THR A 211 -12.08 -1.30 -14.14
CA THR A 211 -11.61 -0.09 -13.46
C THR A 211 -12.06 1.17 -14.20
N ASN A 212 -12.31 2.23 -13.45
CA ASN A 212 -12.44 3.58 -13.99
C ASN A 212 -11.31 4.45 -13.44
N ASP A 213 -10.17 4.41 -14.10
CA ASP A 213 -8.93 5.06 -13.63
C ASP A 213 -9.04 6.60 -13.59
N ALA A 214 -10.01 7.21 -14.29
CA ALA A 214 -10.29 8.63 -14.16
C ALA A 214 -10.71 9.04 -12.73
N LEU A 215 -11.25 8.10 -11.94
CA LEU A 215 -11.60 8.32 -10.53
C LEU A 215 -10.40 8.25 -9.59
N ALA A 216 -9.25 7.77 -10.05
CA ALA A 216 -7.99 7.68 -9.32
C ALA A 216 -7.01 8.81 -9.67
N ASP A 217 -7.44 9.84 -10.41
CA ASP A 217 -6.69 11.08 -10.60
C ASP A 217 -6.39 11.70 -9.23
N PRO A 218 -5.11 11.96 -8.87
CA PRO A 218 -4.75 12.50 -7.57
C PRO A 218 -5.42 13.86 -7.26
N ARG A 219 -5.75 14.65 -8.26
CA ARG A 219 -6.45 15.94 -8.09
C ARG A 219 -7.85 15.78 -7.51
N ARG A 220 -8.48 14.62 -7.66
CA ARG A 220 -9.82 14.36 -7.08
C ARG A 220 -9.80 14.29 -5.55
N LEU A 221 -8.61 14.20 -4.93
CA LEU A 221 -8.43 14.23 -3.48
C LEU A 221 -8.41 15.65 -2.88
N GLU A 222 -8.44 16.70 -3.72
CA GLU A 222 -8.37 18.09 -3.24
C GLU A 222 -9.54 18.46 -2.30
N LEU A 223 -10.74 17.93 -2.55
CA LEU A 223 -11.89 18.20 -1.68
C LEU A 223 -11.67 17.65 -0.26
N ALA A 224 -11.14 16.42 -0.14
CA ALA A 224 -10.79 15.83 1.15
C ALA A 224 -9.72 16.65 1.87
N LEU A 225 -8.65 17.03 1.15
CA LEU A 225 -7.55 17.83 1.67
C LEU A 225 -8.03 19.21 2.17
N ARG A 226 -8.86 19.92 1.40
CA ARG A 226 -9.46 21.22 1.78
C ARG A 226 -10.44 21.11 2.94
N SER A 227 -11.04 19.94 3.13
CA SER A 227 -11.92 19.63 4.28
C SER A 227 -11.13 19.28 5.55
N GLY A 228 -9.79 19.29 5.51
CA GLY A 228 -8.93 19.06 6.67
C GLY A 228 -8.51 17.60 6.88
N VAL A 229 -8.90 16.68 5.99
CA VAL A 229 -8.50 15.27 6.08
C VAL A 229 -7.00 15.11 5.82
N THR A 230 -6.30 14.37 6.65
CA THR A 230 -4.95 13.88 6.32
C THR A 230 -5.08 12.79 5.26
N VAL A 231 -4.51 13.01 4.07
CA VAL A 231 -4.59 12.09 2.94
C VAL A 231 -3.24 11.44 2.68
N ILE A 232 -3.23 10.12 2.51
CA ILE A 232 -2.10 9.31 2.04
C ILE A 232 -2.43 8.87 0.62
N ALA A 233 -1.77 9.47 -0.38
CA ALA A 233 -1.88 9.04 -1.77
C ALA A 233 -1.02 7.79 -1.98
N ALA A 234 -1.66 6.64 -2.20
CA ALA A 234 -0.94 5.38 -2.39
C ALA A 234 -0.03 5.45 -3.62
N HIS A 235 1.16 4.84 -3.53
CA HIS A 235 2.11 4.65 -4.64
C HIS A 235 2.58 5.96 -5.29
N ILE A 236 2.42 7.13 -4.66
CA ILE A 236 2.77 8.45 -5.21
C ILE A 236 2.07 8.70 -6.57
N ALA A 237 0.84 8.24 -6.73
CA ALA A 237 0.07 8.30 -7.98
C ALA A 237 0.81 7.69 -9.20
N THR A 238 1.72 6.73 -9.00
CA THR A 238 2.31 5.95 -10.09
C THR A 238 1.31 4.86 -10.50
N THR A 239 0.98 4.68 -11.69
CA THR A 239 1.30 5.04 -13.05
C THR A 239 0.09 5.70 -13.73
N GLY A 240 0.08 5.79 -15.08
CA GLY A 240 -1.06 6.31 -15.86
C GLY A 240 -1.06 7.83 -15.97
N GLU A 241 -2.04 8.32 -16.71
CA GLU A 241 -2.21 9.73 -17.03
C GLU A 241 -3.64 10.17 -16.71
N SER A 242 -3.78 11.43 -16.30
CA SER A 242 -5.07 12.09 -16.15
C SER A 242 -5.00 13.44 -16.87
N GLU A 243 -5.99 13.73 -17.71
CA GLU A 243 -6.04 14.96 -18.52
C GLU A 243 -4.76 15.19 -19.34
N GLY A 244 -4.15 14.13 -19.88
CA GLY A 244 -2.93 14.19 -20.69
C GLY A 244 -1.64 14.46 -19.91
N GLN A 245 -1.63 14.38 -18.60
CA GLN A 245 -0.47 14.53 -17.73
C GLN A 245 -0.22 13.26 -16.93
N ASP A 246 1.05 12.82 -16.84
CA ASP A 246 1.48 11.72 -15.98
C ASP A 246 1.04 11.96 -14.53
N ASN A 247 0.42 10.97 -13.90
CA ASN A 247 -0.18 11.13 -12.56
C ASN A 247 0.86 11.42 -11.47
N PHE A 248 2.08 10.88 -11.60
CA PHE A 248 3.18 11.23 -10.69
C PHE A 248 3.57 12.72 -10.81
N GLU A 249 3.64 13.27 -12.03
CA GLU A 249 3.92 14.70 -12.20
C GLU A 249 2.74 15.56 -11.72
N ARG A 250 1.53 15.08 -11.91
CA ARG A 250 0.29 15.76 -11.54
C ARG A 250 0.12 15.90 -10.02
N ILE A 251 0.61 14.95 -9.21
CA ILE A 251 0.53 15.03 -7.74
C ILE A 251 1.62 15.94 -7.13
N MET A 252 2.77 16.12 -7.79
CA MET A 252 3.90 16.84 -7.21
C MET A 252 3.59 18.26 -6.72
N PRO A 253 2.85 19.12 -7.47
CA PRO A 253 2.47 20.44 -6.99
C PRO A 253 1.60 20.40 -5.72
N MET A 254 0.79 19.35 -5.55
CA MET A 254 -0.13 19.23 -4.42
C MET A 254 0.59 19.10 -3.07
N PHE A 255 1.79 18.51 -3.02
CA PHE A 255 2.59 18.44 -1.80
C PHE A 255 3.05 19.81 -1.28
N LYS A 256 3.12 20.83 -2.16
CA LYS A 256 3.40 22.22 -1.77
C LYS A 256 2.13 22.94 -1.35
N GLU A 257 1.00 22.64 -1.99
CA GLU A 257 -0.28 23.27 -1.73
C GLU A 257 -0.94 22.75 -0.45
N PHE A 258 -0.82 21.43 -0.16
CA PHE A 258 -1.51 20.78 0.93
C PHE A 258 -0.53 20.19 1.96
N PRO A 259 -0.40 20.82 3.14
CA PRO A 259 0.49 20.30 4.20
C PRO A 259 0.01 18.97 4.81
N ASN A 260 -1.26 18.63 4.67
CA ASN A 260 -1.91 17.39 5.10
C ASN A 260 -1.92 16.29 4.03
N LEU A 261 -1.21 16.48 2.90
CA LEU A 261 -0.98 15.43 1.91
C LEU A 261 0.30 14.68 2.24
N TYR A 262 0.17 13.37 2.39
CA TYR A 262 1.23 12.39 2.50
C TYR A 262 1.15 11.39 1.34
N THR A 263 2.13 10.52 1.25
CA THR A 263 2.14 9.39 0.32
C THR A 263 2.86 8.21 0.94
N GLU A 264 2.68 7.04 0.37
CA GLU A 264 3.45 5.88 0.79
C GLU A 264 4.16 5.22 -0.41
N ILE A 265 5.23 4.47 -0.12
CA ILE A 265 6.17 3.96 -1.13
C ILE A 265 5.94 2.50 -1.49
N SER A 266 4.73 1.99 -1.27
CA SER A 266 4.39 0.62 -1.63
C SER A 266 4.44 0.43 -3.15
N SER A 267 4.63 -0.78 -3.59
CA SER A 267 4.67 -1.14 -5.02
C SER A 267 5.75 -0.45 -5.87
N LEU A 268 6.52 0.53 -5.38
CA LEU A 268 7.49 1.29 -6.18
C LEU A 268 8.74 0.48 -6.60
N THR A 269 8.88 -0.74 -6.09
CA THR A 269 9.90 -1.71 -6.48
C THR A 269 9.40 -2.76 -7.48
N GLN A 270 8.14 -2.65 -7.94
CA GLN A 270 7.57 -3.54 -8.94
C GLN A 270 8.14 -3.27 -10.34
N ILE A 271 8.19 -4.32 -11.17
CA ILE A 271 8.70 -4.26 -12.54
C ILE A 271 7.98 -3.23 -13.42
N ASN A 272 6.69 -3.03 -13.20
CA ASN A 272 5.86 -2.06 -13.94
C ASN A 272 5.97 -0.62 -13.41
N LYS A 273 6.74 -0.40 -12.31
CA LYS A 273 6.99 0.92 -11.68
C LYS A 273 8.49 1.22 -11.54
N LEU A 274 9.32 0.59 -12.39
CA LEU A 274 10.78 0.80 -12.34
C LEU A 274 11.15 2.28 -12.51
N GLY A 275 12.07 2.74 -11.64
CA GLY A 275 12.59 4.11 -11.66
C GLY A 275 11.78 5.12 -10.83
N TYR A 276 10.51 4.85 -10.52
CA TYR A 276 9.68 5.81 -9.76
C TYR A 276 10.19 6.03 -8.34
N LEU A 277 10.66 4.99 -7.62
CA LEU A 277 11.25 5.18 -6.29
C LEU A 277 12.46 6.11 -6.34
N ALA A 278 13.40 5.88 -7.28
CA ALA A 278 14.56 6.73 -7.46
C ALA A 278 14.18 8.17 -7.87
N LYS A 279 13.14 8.34 -8.70
CA LYS A 279 12.60 9.65 -9.09
C LYS A 279 11.97 10.38 -7.90
N ALA A 280 11.20 9.67 -7.08
CA ALA A 280 10.55 10.21 -5.89
C ALA A 280 11.58 10.66 -4.83
N LEU A 281 12.62 9.86 -4.59
CA LEU A 281 13.68 10.20 -3.62
C LEU A 281 14.48 11.45 -3.99
N LYS A 282 14.45 11.88 -5.26
CA LYS A 282 15.08 13.11 -5.75
C LYS A 282 14.19 14.35 -5.63
N GLN A 283 12.87 14.17 -5.34
CA GLN A 283 11.97 15.31 -5.21
C GLN A 283 12.22 16.05 -3.89
N PRO A 284 12.47 17.38 -3.94
CA PRO A 284 12.72 18.17 -2.74
C PRO A 284 11.52 18.10 -1.75
N GLY A 285 11.80 17.80 -0.48
CA GLY A 285 10.80 17.77 0.59
C GLY A 285 9.84 16.57 0.57
N LEU A 286 9.84 15.74 -0.48
CA LEU A 286 8.89 14.63 -0.58
C LEU A 286 9.20 13.52 0.46
N LYS A 287 10.48 13.32 0.82
CA LYS A 287 10.88 12.35 1.85
C LYS A 287 10.22 12.60 3.21
N ASP A 288 9.92 13.86 3.52
CA ASP A 288 9.24 14.25 4.76
C ASP A 288 7.73 13.99 4.73
N ARG A 289 7.20 13.57 3.59
CA ARG A 289 5.81 13.22 3.34
C ARG A 289 5.59 11.74 3.01
N MET A 290 6.66 10.94 2.99
CA MET A 290 6.58 9.52 2.69
C MET A 290 6.37 8.68 3.93
N LEU A 291 5.56 7.61 3.79
CA LEU A 291 5.41 6.52 4.75
C LEU A 291 5.85 5.21 4.09
N TYR A 292 6.12 4.21 4.93
CA TYR A 292 6.37 2.86 4.47
C TYR A 292 5.05 2.11 4.23
N GLY A 293 4.97 1.39 3.15
CA GLY A 293 3.90 0.47 2.80
C GLY A 293 4.41 -0.59 1.84
N THR A 294 3.77 -1.76 1.84
CA THR A 294 4.17 -2.87 0.97
C THR A 294 3.22 -3.09 -0.20
N ASP A 295 1.93 -2.87 0.00
CA ASP A 295 0.87 -3.33 -0.91
C ASP A 295 0.83 -4.87 -0.97
N TRP A 296 1.10 -5.52 0.19
CA TRP A 296 1.02 -6.97 0.29
C TRP A 296 -0.35 -7.47 -0.22
N PRO A 297 -0.44 -8.54 -1.05
CA PRO A 297 0.59 -9.54 -1.32
C PRO A 297 1.40 -9.30 -2.62
N LEU A 298 1.50 -8.09 -3.13
CA LEU A 298 2.11 -7.79 -4.44
C LEU A 298 3.65 -7.70 -4.43
N GLN A 299 4.34 -8.30 -3.43
CA GLN A 299 5.79 -8.24 -3.25
C GLN A 299 6.54 -9.47 -3.77
N TYR A 300 5.85 -10.37 -4.47
CA TYR A 300 6.42 -11.62 -4.95
C TYR A 300 6.89 -11.54 -6.40
N PHE A 301 7.84 -12.44 -6.74
CA PHE A 301 8.20 -12.68 -8.14
C PHE A 301 6.97 -13.21 -8.93
N PRO A 302 6.71 -12.75 -10.16
CA PRO A 302 7.56 -11.90 -11.00
C PRO A 302 7.37 -10.38 -10.83
N LEU A 303 6.52 -9.91 -9.93
CA LEU A 303 6.27 -8.46 -9.78
C LEU A 303 7.47 -7.74 -9.16
N VAL A 304 8.08 -8.31 -8.12
CA VAL A 304 9.22 -7.72 -7.41
C VAL A 304 10.42 -8.66 -7.44
N SER A 305 11.57 -8.11 -7.76
CA SER A 305 12.85 -8.80 -7.65
C SER A 305 13.99 -7.78 -7.44
N PRO A 306 14.92 -8.01 -6.52
CA PRO A 306 16.12 -7.19 -6.38
C PRO A 306 16.93 -7.07 -7.67
N TRP A 307 16.87 -8.08 -8.56
CA TRP A 307 17.55 -8.08 -9.85
C TRP A 307 17.06 -7.00 -10.81
N TYR A 308 15.84 -6.53 -10.69
CA TYR A 308 15.33 -5.43 -11.51
C TYR A 308 16.03 -4.10 -11.19
N HIS A 309 16.69 -4.02 -10.06
CA HIS A 309 17.23 -2.80 -9.49
C HIS A 309 18.76 -2.76 -9.43
N VAL A 310 19.46 -3.70 -10.08
CA VAL A 310 20.93 -3.82 -10.03
C VAL A 310 21.67 -2.52 -10.41
N ARG A 311 21.07 -1.68 -11.26
CA ARG A 311 21.64 -0.38 -11.64
C ARG A 311 21.65 0.63 -10.49
N HIS A 312 20.78 0.45 -9.49
CA HIS A 312 20.68 1.32 -8.33
C HIS A 312 21.41 0.76 -7.10
N ILE A 313 21.29 -0.55 -6.87
CA ILE A 313 21.80 -1.21 -5.64
C ILE A 313 23.09 -2.00 -5.87
N GLY A 314 23.47 -2.28 -7.13
CA GLY A 314 24.62 -3.11 -7.46
C GLY A 314 24.32 -4.61 -7.42
N ILE A 315 25.17 -5.41 -8.13
CA ILE A 315 24.97 -6.87 -8.30
C ILE A 315 25.13 -7.61 -6.96
N GLY A 316 26.13 -7.22 -6.14
CA GLY A 316 26.39 -7.87 -4.85
C GLY A 316 25.21 -7.72 -3.89
N GLU A 317 24.61 -6.54 -3.83
CA GLU A 317 23.45 -6.27 -2.99
C GLU A 317 22.21 -7.01 -3.51
N ALA A 318 21.94 -7.02 -4.82
CA ALA A 318 20.86 -7.80 -5.40
C ALA A 318 20.96 -9.29 -5.06
N TRP A 319 22.21 -9.84 -5.10
CA TRP A 319 22.50 -11.21 -4.72
C TRP A 319 22.29 -11.49 -3.22
N ARG A 320 22.58 -10.52 -2.37
CA ARG A 320 22.33 -10.61 -0.93
C ARG A 320 20.83 -10.62 -0.63
N LEU A 321 20.12 -9.62 -1.19
CA LEU A 321 18.69 -9.40 -0.96
C LEU A 321 17.80 -10.54 -1.43
N ILE A 322 18.13 -11.19 -2.58
CA ILE A 322 17.30 -12.29 -3.09
C ILE A 322 17.29 -13.52 -2.18
N LYS A 323 18.26 -13.64 -1.26
CA LYS A 323 18.36 -14.74 -0.28
C LYS A 323 17.49 -14.52 0.95
N ILE A 324 17.02 -13.30 1.19
CA ILE A 324 16.14 -12.98 2.31
C ILE A 324 14.78 -13.63 2.04
N LYS A 325 14.36 -14.51 2.95
CA LYS A 325 13.15 -15.31 2.79
C LYS A 325 11.89 -14.51 3.13
N ASN A 326 11.94 -13.78 4.27
CA ASN A 326 10.80 -12.95 4.67
C ASN A 326 10.61 -11.80 3.69
N GLU A 327 9.41 -11.64 3.16
CA GLU A 327 9.09 -10.65 2.13
C GLU A 327 9.17 -9.21 2.62
N TRP A 328 8.79 -8.94 3.88
CA TRP A 328 8.93 -7.61 4.50
C TRP A 328 10.38 -7.25 4.70
N ASP A 329 11.17 -8.15 5.28
CA ASP A 329 12.60 -7.91 5.50
C ASP A 329 13.31 -7.62 4.17
N ARG A 330 12.98 -8.38 3.12
CA ARG A 330 13.53 -8.15 1.79
C ARG A 330 13.09 -6.82 1.18
N ASP A 331 11.83 -6.41 1.34
CA ASP A 331 11.31 -5.15 0.81
C ASP A 331 11.91 -3.94 1.55
N ILE A 332 12.00 -4.00 2.88
CA ILE A 332 12.62 -2.97 3.71
C ILE A 332 14.08 -2.77 3.33
N GLU A 333 14.86 -3.86 3.29
CA GLU A 333 16.28 -3.79 2.96
C GLU A 333 16.51 -3.39 1.49
N LEU A 334 15.63 -3.76 0.56
CA LEU A 334 15.67 -3.28 -0.82
C LEU A 334 15.43 -1.77 -0.89
N LYS A 335 14.41 -1.26 -0.22
CA LYS A 335 14.10 0.19 -0.17
C LYS A 335 15.21 0.98 0.55
N GLN A 336 15.80 0.41 1.60
CA GLN A 336 16.97 0.98 2.26
C GLN A 336 18.18 1.07 1.31
N ALA A 337 18.44 0.02 0.53
CA ALA A 337 19.52 0.01 -0.46
C ALA A 337 19.32 1.07 -1.58
N PHE A 338 18.08 1.52 -1.82
CA PHE A 338 17.77 2.68 -2.65
C PHE A 338 18.06 4.03 -1.98
N GLY A 339 18.35 4.05 -0.66
CA GLY A 339 18.55 5.26 0.12
C GLY A 339 17.26 5.87 0.66
N VAL A 340 16.22 5.07 0.88
CA VAL A 340 15.04 5.50 1.63
C VAL A 340 15.45 5.81 3.06
N PRO A 341 15.18 7.03 3.59
CA PRO A 341 15.56 7.39 4.95
C PRO A 341 14.80 6.58 6.02
N HIS A 342 15.43 6.34 7.16
CA HIS A 342 14.83 5.64 8.30
C HIS A 342 13.53 6.30 8.78
N THR A 343 13.42 7.62 8.69
CA THR A 343 12.22 8.38 9.04
C THR A 343 10.98 8.01 8.19
N VAL A 344 11.17 7.45 6.98
CA VAL A 344 10.06 6.98 6.14
C VAL A 344 9.50 5.67 6.69
N PHE A 345 10.35 4.79 7.19
CA PHE A 345 9.94 3.51 7.76
C PHE A 345 9.23 3.68 9.11
N SER A 346 9.70 4.60 9.95
CA SER A 346 9.17 4.83 11.31
C SER A 346 8.13 5.95 11.41
N ARG A 347 7.74 6.57 10.27
CA ARG A 347 6.78 7.67 10.30
C ARG A 347 5.39 7.19 10.69
N MET A 348 4.84 7.84 11.71
CA MET A 348 3.47 7.64 12.17
C MET A 348 2.64 8.88 11.82
N ILE A 349 1.35 8.68 11.57
CA ILE A 349 0.37 9.75 11.33
C ILE A 349 -0.96 9.40 12.00
N GLY A 350 -1.80 10.42 12.26
CA GLY A 350 -3.10 10.24 12.89
C GLY A 350 -3.02 9.61 14.28
N ARG A 351 -4.12 8.99 14.69
CA ARG A 351 -4.31 8.44 16.04
C ARG A 351 -3.41 7.26 16.43
N ILE A 352 -2.63 6.69 15.51
CA ILE A 352 -1.67 5.63 15.87
C ILE A 352 -0.64 6.13 16.89
N ASN A 353 -0.34 7.44 16.90
CA ASN A 353 0.51 8.03 17.91
C ASN A 353 0.00 7.83 19.35
N ASP A 354 -1.31 7.61 19.54
CA ASP A 354 -1.96 7.40 20.82
C ASP A 354 -1.97 5.93 21.25
N LEU A 355 -1.55 5.01 20.39
CA LEU A 355 -1.55 3.56 20.60
C LEU A 355 -0.19 3.00 21.06
N GLN A 356 0.81 3.88 21.20
CA GLN A 356 2.10 3.57 21.80
C GLN A 356 2.08 3.89 23.29
#